data_24cbc309c1fc6d421f621de61fa8e84e
#
_entry.id   24cbc309c1fc6d421f621de61fa8e84e
#
_cell.length_a   1.000
_cell.length_b   1.000
_cell.length_c   1.000
_cell.angle_alpha   90.00
_cell.angle_beta   90.00
_cell.angle_gamma   90.00
#
_symmetry.space_group_name_H-M   'P 1'
#
loop_
_entity.id
_entity.type
_entity.pdbx_description
1 polymer ?
#
loop_
_entity_poly.entity_id
_entity_poly.type
_entity_poly.pdbx_seq_one_letter_code
_entity_poly.pdbx_strand_id
1 'polypeptide(L)'
;MSIQGKIDSSFTTEQRDLFASGIVAEIGVNAYAVWHAIKFFADYNTGEAFPGMRTVGAKLGISKDTVQRAIESLELAHMVRIVKPHTKRKGQTYIARERMTVVIAGRTLCTIVIDYVPERLRGQIKRLTDAIATGSDPEAFAEVEIIPGEGFTWDESSKTLRGRLKASELPAADHQADDYHRAIGAAILGRIQGPQRVRKK
;
A
#
# COMPACT_ATOMS: atom_id res chain seq x y z
N MET A 1 -35.42 -0.67 -33.58
CA MET A 1 -34.22 -1.51 -33.41
C MET A 1 -33.90 -1.56 -31.91
N SER A 2 -34.03 -2.70 -31.23
CA SER A 2 -33.65 -2.82 -29.82
C SER A 2 -32.19 -3.27 -29.74
N ILE A 3 -31.37 -2.55 -28.95
CA ILE A 3 -30.00 -2.95 -28.66
C ILE A 3 -30.05 -3.99 -27.53
N GLN A 4 -29.58 -5.21 -27.83
CA GLN A 4 -29.42 -6.25 -26.83
C GLN A 4 -27.92 -6.53 -26.62
N GLY A 5 -27.47 -6.53 -25.37
CA GLY A 5 -26.10 -6.79 -25.04
C GLY A 5 -25.90 -6.81 -23.52
N LYS A 6 -24.73 -7.27 -23.08
CA LYS A 6 -24.32 -7.24 -21.68
C LYS A 6 -23.17 -6.23 -21.54
N ILE A 7 -23.32 -5.31 -20.61
CA ILE A 7 -22.23 -4.39 -20.20
C ILE A 7 -21.58 -4.98 -18.95
N ASP A 8 -20.26 -5.16 -18.97
CA ASP A 8 -19.50 -5.42 -17.76
C ASP A 8 -19.34 -4.09 -17.03
N SER A 9 -20.02 -3.96 -15.88
CA SER A 9 -19.99 -2.78 -15.02
C SER A 9 -19.02 -2.94 -13.84
N SER A 10 -18.26 -4.03 -13.81
CA SER A 10 -17.22 -4.22 -12.79
C SER A 10 -16.09 -3.20 -12.95
N PHE A 11 -15.47 -2.82 -11.84
CA PHE A 11 -14.35 -1.89 -11.84
C PHE A 11 -13.32 -2.30 -10.77
N THR A 12 -12.07 -1.95 -11.00
CA THR A 12 -11.01 -2.04 -10.00
C THR A 12 -10.85 -0.70 -9.30
N THR A 13 -10.56 -0.73 -8.00
CA THR A 13 -10.28 0.49 -7.22
C THR A 13 -8.79 0.81 -7.23
N GLU A 14 -8.45 2.07 -7.07
CA GLU A 14 -7.08 2.56 -6.98
C GLU A 14 -6.97 3.66 -5.94
N GLN A 15 -5.89 3.66 -5.17
CA GLN A 15 -5.59 4.71 -4.21
C GLN A 15 -4.99 5.93 -4.92
N ARG A 16 -5.49 7.13 -4.61
CA ARG A 16 -4.97 8.39 -5.18
C ARG A 16 -3.50 8.62 -4.82
N ASP A 17 -3.06 8.12 -3.69
CA ASP A 17 -1.67 8.18 -3.21
C ASP A 17 -0.69 7.52 -4.18
N LEU A 18 -1.13 6.56 -4.99
CA LEU A 18 -0.30 5.91 -6.00
C LEU A 18 0.35 6.93 -6.97
N PHE A 19 -0.40 7.96 -7.38
CA PHE A 19 0.14 9.02 -8.22
C PHE A 19 0.84 10.12 -7.40
N ALA A 20 0.30 10.47 -6.24
CA ALA A 20 0.84 11.51 -5.40
C ALA A 20 2.24 11.16 -4.83
N SER A 21 2.49 9.88 -4.53
CA SER A 21 3.78 9.40 -4.04
C SER A 21 4.88 9.31 -5.10
N GLY A 22 4.52 9.41 -6.39
CA GLY A 22 5.48 9.27 -7.50
C GLY A 22 5.87 7.82 -7.84
N ILE A 23 5.31 6.82 -7.16
CA ILE A 23 5.65 5.40 -7.37
C ILE A 23 5.42 4.95 -8.83
N VAL A 24 4.41 5.51 -9.53
CA VAL A 24 4.15 5.18 -10.94
C VAL A 24 5.31 5.59 -11.84
N ALA A 25 5.95 6.72 -11.56
CA ALA A 25 7.15 7.14 -12.29
C ALA A 25 8.36 6.23 -11.98
N GLU A 26 8.47 5.76 -10.75
CA GLU A 26 9.54 4.87 -10.29
C GLU A 26 9.45 3.49 -10.95
N ILE A 27 8.27 2.85 -10.90
CA ILE A 27 8.07 1.48 -11.47
C ILE A 27 7.92 1.50 -12.99
N GLY A 28 7.48 2.60 -13.56
CA GLY A 28 7.22 2.78 -14.99
C GLY A 28 5.84 2.29 -15.46
N VAL A 29 5.40 2.80 -16.62
CA VAL A 29 4.05 2.60 -17.18
C VAL A 29 3.73 1.12 -17.43
N ASN A 30 4.69 0.33 -17.91
CA ASN A 30 4.47 -1.10 -18.15
C ASN A 30 4.18 -1.86 -16.86
N ALA A 31 4.92 -1.57 -15.77
CA ALA A 31 4.68 -2.20 -14.48
C ALA A 31 3.33 -1.77 -13.91
N TYR A 32 2.98 -0.50 -14.01
CA TYR A 32 1.66 0.01 -13.62
C TYR A 32 0.52 -0.70 -14.38
N ALA A 33 0.63 -0.84 -15.72
CA ALA A 33 -0.37 -1.56 -16.51
C ALA A 33 -0.46 -3.04 -16.13
N VAL A 34 0.67 -3.71 -15.88
CA VAL A 34 0.71 -5.12 -15.42
C VAL A 34 0.07 -5.25 -14.04
N TRP A 35 0.30 -4.32 -13.12
CA TRP A 35 -0.35 -4.31 -11.81
C TRP A 35 -1.88 -4.22 -11.93
N HIS A 36 -2.40 -3.34 -12.80
CA HIS A 36 -3.83 -3.29 -13.09
C HIS A 36 -4.36 -4.58 -13.70
N ALA A 37 -3.60 -5.22 -14.60
CA ALA A 37 -3.99 -6.50 -15.16
C ALA A 37 -4.07 -7.59 -14.08
N ILE A 38 -3.15 -7.62 -13.12
CA ILE A 38 -3.20 -8.56 -11.98
C ILE A 38 -4.48 -8.30 -11.15
N LYS A 39 -4.79 -7.03 -10.84
CA LYS A 39 -6.03 -6.65 -10.13
C LYS A 39 -7.29 -7.05 -10.89
N PHE A 40 -7.30 -6.94 -12.22
CA PHE A 40 -8.40 -7.37 -13.06
C PHE A 40 -8.67 -8.87 -12.96
N PHE A 41 -7.62 -9.69 -12.81
CA PHE A 41 -7.73 -11.15 -12.66
C PHE A 41 -7.90 -11.61 -11.22
N ALA A 42 -7.87 -10.70 -10.25
CA ALA A 42 -7.96 -11.04 -8.84
C ALA A 42 -9.34 -11.64 -8.50
N ASP A 43 -9.33 -12.74 -7.77
CA ASP A 43 -10.52 -13.30 -7.16
C ASP A 43 -11.10 -12.31 -6.14
N TYR A 44 -12.42 -12.17 -6.13
CA TYR A 44 -13.10 -11.16 -5.33
C TYR A 44 -12.86 -11.35 -3.81
N ASN A 45 -12.83 -12.61 -3.33
CA ASN A 45 -12.77 -12.93 -1.92
C ASN A 45 -11.34 -13.11 -1.41
N THR A 46 -10.42 -13.60 -2.26
CA THR A 46 -9.06 -13.96 -1.85
C THR A 46 -8.00 -12.98 -2.34
N GLY A 47 -8.29 -12.21 -3.38
CA GLY A 47 -7.32 -11.35 -4.06
C GLY A 47 -6.32 -12.12 -4.93
N GLU A 48 -6.38 -13.46 -4.95
CA GLU A 48 -5.47 -14.27 -5.75
C GLU A 48 -5.77 -14.15 -7.24
N ALA A 49 -4.71 -13.98 -8.04
CA ALA A 49 -4.76 -13.89 -9.47
C ALA A 49 -3.84 -14.93 -10.12
N PHE A 50 -4.30 -15.59 -11.19
CA PHE A 50 -3.58 -16.65 -11.89
C PHE A 50 -3.34 -16.34 -13.38
N PRO A 51 -3.12 -15.09 -13.82
CA PRO A 51 -2.91 -14.83 -15.24
C PRO A 51 -1.56 -15.37 -15.69
N GLY A 52 -1.55 -16.11 -16.79
CA GLY A 52 -0.29 -16.42 -17.47
C GLY A 52 0.35 -15.14 -18.03
N MET A 53 1.68 -15.01 -17.96
CA MET A 53 2.39 -13.83 -18.47
C MET A 53 2.09 -13.55 -19.96
N ARG A 54 1.88 -14.61 -20.78
CA ARG A 54 1.47 -14.45 -22.19
C ARG A 54 0.06 -13.85 -22.32
N THR A 55 -0.85 -14.23 -21.42
CA THR A 55 -2.21 -13.70 -21.40
C THR A 55 -2.21 -12.22 -21.04
N VAL A 56 -1.42 -11.84 -20.02
CA VAL A 56 -1.24 -10.43 -19.62
C VAL A 56 -0.63 -9.64 -20.77
N GLY A 57 0.47 -10.15 -21.37
CA GLY A 57 1.12 -9.50 -22.51
C GLY A 57 0.19 -9.28 -23.68
N ALA A 58 -0.60 -10.30 -24.07
CA ALA A 58 -1.57 -10.19 -25.16
C ALA A 58 -2.65 -9.13 -24.89
N LYS A 59 -3.15 -9.03 -23.64
CA LYS A 59 -4.14 -8.02 -23.27
C LYS A 59 -3.58 -6.59 -23.24
N LEU A 60 -2.30 -6.43 -22.92
CA LEU A 60 -1.65 -5.11 -22.82
C LEU A 60 -0.87 -4.72 -24.10
N GLY A 61 -0.77 -5.61 -25.09
CA GLY A 61 0.01 -5.35 -26.30
C GLY A 61 1.53 -5.32 -26.06
N ILE A 62 2.05 -6.02 -25.03
CA ILE A 62 3.46 -6.08 -24.68
C ILE A 62 4.00 -7.51 -24.66
N SER A 63 5.32 -7.66 -24.79
CA SER A 63 5.96 -8.98 -24.82
C SER A 63 5.88 -9.69 -23.46
N LYS A 64 5.97 -11.03 -23.45
CA LYS A 64 6.09 -11.83 -22.22
C LYS A 64 7.26 -11.35 -21.34
N ASP A 65 8.39 -11.03 -21.95
CA ASP A 65 9.60 -10.61 -21.22
C ASP A 65 9.42 -9.22 -20.59
N THR A 66 8.65 -8.34 -21.24
CA THR A 66 8.25 -7.06 -20.67
C THR A 66 7.34 -7.26 -19.45
N VAL A 67 6.39 -8.21 -19.53
CA VAL A 67 5.54 -8.58 -18.38
C VAL A 67 6.39 -9.12 -17.23
N GLN A 68 7.35 -10.00 -17.52
CA GLN A 68 8.23 -10.56 -16.50
C GLN A 68 9.01 -9.47 -15.77
N ARG A 69 9.68 -8.58 -16.51
CA ARG A 69 10.43 -7.45 -15.91
C ARG A 69 9.51 -6.51 -15.12
N ALA A 70 8.29 -6.30 -15.59
CA ALA A 70 7.30 -5.52 -14.88
C ALA A 70 6.91 -6.15 -13.53
N ILE A 71 6.72 -7.48 -13.49
CA ILE A 71 6.43 -8.22 -12.25
C ILE A 71 7.61 -8.12 -11.27
N GLU A 72 8.84 -8.29 -11.74
CA GLU A 72 10.06 -8.12 -10.93
C GLU A 72 10.15 -6.70 -10.33
N SER A 73 9.87 -5.67 -11.13
CA SER A 73 9.81 -4.29 -10.65
C SER A 73 8.71 -4.07 -9.60
N LEU A 74 7.53 -4.65 -9.82
CA LEU A 74 6.41 -4.58 -8.88
C LEU A 74 6.69 -5.31 -7.56
N GLU A 75 7.40 -6.43 -7.61
CA GLU A 75 7.80 -7.18 -6.42
C GLU A 75 8.81 -6.38 -5.59
N LEU A 76 9.83 -5.78 -6.25
CA LEU A 76 10.79 -4.87 -5.60
C LEU A 76 10.11 -3.64 -4.98
N ALA A 77 9.08 -3.12 -5.63
CA ALA A 77 8.29 -1.99 -5.14
C ALA A 77 7.23 -2.39 -4.09
N HIS A 78 7.15 -3.65 -3.69
CA HIS A 78 6.13 -4.20 -2.78
C HIS A 78 4.69 -4.04 -3.28
N MET A 79 4.47 -3.92 -4.59
CA MET A 79 3.14 -3.78 -5.20
C MET A 79 2.54 -5.10 -5.67
N VAL A 80 3.33 -6.15 -5.71
CA VAL A 80 2.88 -7.52 -6.00
C VAL A 80 3.58 -8.47 -5.05
N ARG A 81 2.82 -9.44 -4.55
CA ARG A 81 3.35 -10.59 -3.83
C ARG A 81 3.16 -11.84 -4.67
N ILE A 82 4.24 -12.60 -4.85
CA ILE A 82 4.20 -13.87 -5.56
C ILE A 82 3.93 -14.98 -4.54
N VAL A 83 2.84 -15.72 -4.76
CA VAL A 83 2.50 -16.92 -3.97
C VAL A 83 3.14 -18.12 -4.67
N LYS A 84 3.98 -18.88 -3.96
CA LYS A 84 4.62 -20.07 -4.53
C LYS A 84 3.56 -21.13 -4.84
N PRO A 85 3.53 -21.69 -6.05
CA PRO A 85 2.59 -22.74 -6.39
C PRO A 85 2.88 -24.01 -5.59
N HIS A 86 1.84 -24.66 -5.09
CA HIS A 86 1.98 -25.94 -4.38
C HIS A 86 2.42 -27.09 -5.30
N THR A 87 2.31 -26.93 -6.62
CA THR A 87 2.70 -27.97 -7.59
C THR A 87 3.40 -27.36 -8.83
N LYS A 88 4.39 -28.09 -9.39
CA LYS A 88 5.13 -27.70 -10.60
C LYS A 88 4.25 -27.47 -11.86
N ARG A 89 2.99 -27.90 -11.85
CA ARG A 89 2.07 -27.81 -13.02
C ARG A 89 1.13 -26.61 -12.95
N LYS A 90 1.00 -25.93 -11.82
CA LYS A 90 0.18 -24.72 -11.70
C LYS A 90 1.04 -23.49 -11.98
N GLY A 91 0.50 -22.58 -12.80
CA GLY A 91 1.12 -21.26 -13.03
C GLY A 91 1.33 -20.49 -11.72
N GLN A 92 2.12 -19.45 -11.81
CA GLN A 92 2.41 -18.58 -10.67
C GLN A 92 1.14 -17.83 -10.23
N THR A 93 0.93 -17.77 -8.93
CA THR A 93 -0.16 -17.01 -8.31
C THR A 93 0.39 -15.68 -7.83
N TYR A 94 -0.36 -14.63 -8.09
CA TYR A 94 -0.03 -13.26 -7.70
C TYR A 94 -1.10 -12.70 -6.76
N ILE A 95 -0.71 -11.83 -5.86
CA ILE A 95 -1.61 -10.94 -5.14
C ILE A 95 -1.11 -9.51 -5.39
N ALA A 96 -1.97 -8.68 -6.00
CA ALA A 96 -1.69 -7.24 -6.10
C ALA A 96 -1.76 -6.61 -4.72
N ARG A 97 -1.00 -5.54 -4.51
CA ARG A 97 -0.93 -4.86 -3.22
C ARG A 97 -1.11 -3.35 -3.39
N GLU A 98 -1.76 -2.74 -2.42
CA GLU A 98 -1.92 -1.29 -2.33
C GLU A 98 -0.83 -0.71 -1.44
N ARG A 99 -0.35 0.48 -1.82
CA ARG A 99 0.63 1.26 -1.03
C ARG A 99 0.02 2.58 -0.61
N MET A 100 0.27 2.96 0.63
CA MET A 100 -0.16 4.24 1.20
C MET A 100 1.02 4.84 1.97
N THR A 101 1.39 6.06 1.63
CA THR A 101 2.55 6.74 2.23
C THR A 101 2.09 7.66 3.35
N VAL A 102 2.65 7.48 4.53
CA VAL A 102 2.39 8.35 5.68
C VAL A 102 3.47 9.42 5.74
N VAL A 103 3.06 10.66 5.53
CA VAL A 103 3.97 11.82 5.47
C VAL A 103 3.62 12.83 6.56
N ILE A 104 4.62 13.34 7.28
CA ILE A 104 4.49 14.48 8.21
C ILE A 104 5.55 15.51 7.85
N ALA A 105 5.13 16.77 7.67
CA ALA A 105 6.02 17.89 7.35
C ALA A 105 6.95 17.60 6.15
N GLY A 106 6.43 16.95 5.11
CA GLY A 106 7.18 16.59 3.90
C GLY A 106 8.13 15.40 4.06
N ARG A 107 8.17 14.78 5.23
CA ARG A 107 9.01 13.60 5.49
C ARG A 107 8.18 12.32 5.56
N THR A 108 8.58 11.31 4.80
CA THR A 108 7.96 9.99 4.86
C THR A 108 8.30 9.29 6.17
N LEU A 109 7.28 8.97 6.94
CA LEU A 109 7.43 8.19 8.18
C LEU A 109 7.47 6.70 7.89
N CYS A 110 6.54 6.24 7.08
CA CYS A 110 6.46 4.85 6.62
C CYS A 110 5.60 4.75 5.37
N THR A 111 5.70 3.60 4.71
CA THR A 111 4.75 3.15 3.70
C THR A 111 3.99 1.96 4.25
N ILE A 112 2.68 2.00 4.17
CA ILE A 112 1.76 0.93 4.54
C ILE A 112 1.43 0.15 3.29
N VAL A 113 1.61 -1.17 3.33
CA VAL A 113 1.34 -2.07 2.20
C VAL A 113 0.35 -3.14 2.63
N ILE A 114 -0.74 -3.29 1.87
CA ILE A 114 -1.81 -4.25 2.12
C ILE A 114 -2.12 -5.07 0.88
N ASP A 115 -2.54 -6.31 1.05
CA ASP A 115 -3.00 -7.14 -0.05
C ASP A 115 -4.31 -6.60 -0.64
N TYR A 116 -4.39 -6.54 -1.97
CA TYR A 116 -5.62 -6.15 -2.67
C TYR A 116 -6.61 -7.32 -2.67
N VAL A 117 -7.59 -7.25 -1.78
CA VAL A 117 -8.73 -8.17 -1.75
C VAL A 117 -10.00 -7.35 -2.00
N PRO A 118 -10.62 -7.43 -3.19
CA PRO A 118 -11.72 -6.53 -3.59
C PRO A 118 -12.84 -6.42 -2.57
N GLU A 119 -13.25 -7.55 -1.97
CA GLU A 119 -14.33 -7.62 -0.98
C GLU A 119 -14.08 -6.73 0.22
N ARG A 120 -12.88 -6.77 0.80
CA ARG A 120 -12.58 -6.16 2.10
C ARG A 120 -11.72 -4.90 2.05
N LEU A 121 -11.16 -4.55 0.87
CA LEU A 121 -10.18 -3.47 0.72
C LEU A 121 -10.62 -2.15 1.35
N ARG A 122 -11.84 -1.69 1.02
CA ARG A 122 -12.36 -0.40 1.53
C ARG A 122 -12.50 -0.40 3.06
N GLY A 123 -12.99 -1.50 3.61
CA GLY A 123 -13.13 -1.66 5.07
C GLY A 123 -11.78 -1.67 5.77
N GLN A 124 -10.80 -2.36 5.19
CA GLN A 124 -9.44 -2.44 5.70
C GLN A 124 -8.75 -1.08 5.68
N ILE A 125 -8.84 -0.33 4.58
CA ILE A 125 -8.28 1.02 4.48
C ILE A 125 -8.92 1.96 5.48
N LYS A 126 -10.27 1.93 5.62
CA LYS A 126 -10.96 2.75 6.62
C LYS A 126 -10.49 2.42 8.03
N ARG A 127 -10.44 1.14 8.38
CA ARG A 127 -9.97 0.68 9.70
C ARG A 127 -8.53 1.13 10.00
N LEU A 128 -7.63 1.04 9.02
CA LEU A 128 -6.26 1.55 9.12
C LEU A 128 -6.23 3.07 9.33
N THR A 129 -7.01 3.81 8.55
CA THR A 129 -7.10 5.27 8.69
C THR A 129 -7.58 5.66 10.08
N ASP A 130 -8.64 5.02 10.58
CA ASP A 130 -9.19 5.26 11.92
C ASP A 130 -8.18 4.88 13.02
N ALA A 131 -7.48 3.74 12.86
CA ALA A 131 -6.46 3.29 13.80
C ALA A 131 -5.25 4.24 13.87
N ILE A 132 -4.82 4.79 12.73
CA ILE A 132 -3.76 5.80 12.66
C ILE A 132 -4.22 7.09 13.34
N ALA A 133 -5.45 7.55 13.07
CA ALA A 133 -5.99 8.78 13.62
C ALA A 133 -6.18 8.71 15.15
N THR A 134 -6.66 7.57 15.68
CA THR A 134 -6.99 7.42 17.09
C THR A 134 -5.92 6.74 17.92
N GLY A 135 -5.02 6.00 17.28
CA GLY A 135 -4.02 5.17 17.96
C GLY A 135 -4.61 3.98 18.74
N SER A 136 -5.87 3.61 18.51
CA SER A 136 -6.64 2.73 19.40
C SER A 136 -6.80 1.28 18.93
N ASP A 137 -6.47 0.95 17.68
CA ASP A 137 -6.66 -0.40 17.11
C ASP A 137 -5.33 -0.98 16.57
N PRO A 138 -4.49 -1.59 17.41
CA PRO A 138 -3.25 -2.23 16.96
C PRO A 138 -3.49 -3.44 16.05
N GLU A 139 -4.66 -4.09 16.14
CA GLU A 139 -4.98 -5.24 15.29
C GLU A 139 -5.30 -4.82 13.84
N ALA A 140 -5.59 -3.55 13.57
CA ALA A 140 -5.71 -3.03 12.22
C ALA A 140 -4.41 -3.27 11.40
N PHE A 141 -3.27 -3.41 12.09
CA PHE A 141 -1.95 -3.64 11.49
C PHE A 141 -1.53 -5.12 11.45
N ALA A 142 -2.41 -6.07 11.80
CA ALA A 142 -2.06 -7.49 11.85
C ALA A 142 -1.71 -8.09 10.46
N GLU A 143 -2.42 -7.65 9.41
CA GLU A 143 -2.25 -8.13 8.03
C GLU A 143 -1.59 -7.07 7.12
N VAL A 144 -0.74 -6.24 7.70
CA VAL A 144 -0.15 -5.07 7.03
C VAL A 144 1.36 -5.19 7.07
N GLU A 145 2.01 -4.90 5.95
CA GLU A 145 3.47 -4.70 5.92
C GLU A 145 3.75 -3.21 6.09
N ILE A 146 4.63 -2.88 7.03
CA ILE A 146 5.08 -1.52 7.27
C ILE A 146 6.53 -1.40 6.80
N ILE A 147 6.76 -0.51 5.84
CA ILE A 147 8.11 -0.16 5.36
C ILE A 147 8.48 1.17 6.00
N PRO A 148 9.39 1.18 6.99
CA PRO A 148 9.78 2.42 7.66
C PRO A 148 10.47 3.38 6.70
N GLY A 149 10.20 4.69 6.85
CA GLY A 149 10.94 5.74 6.17
C GLY A 149 12.35 5.92 6.76
N GLU A 150 13.16 6.74 6.11
CA GLU A 150 14.53 6.99 6.54
C GLU A 150 14.59 7.55 7.96
N GLY A 151 15.38 6.89 8.84
CA GLY A 151 15.53 7.25 10.24
C GLY A 151 14.41 6.76 11.16
N PHE A 152 13.51 5.92 10.64
CA PHE A 152 12.48 5.26 11.42
C PHE A 152 12.69 3.74 11.44
N THR A 153 12.16 3.08 12.46
CA THR A 153 12.12 1.62 12.61
C THR A 153 10.73 1.18 13.03
N TRP A 154 10.26 0.07 12.50
CA TRP A 154 9.01 -0.54 12.91
C TRP A 154 9.26 -1.64 13.94
N ASP A 155 8.55 -1.59 15.05
CA ASP A 155 8.58 -2.63 16.07
C ASP A 155 7.32 -3.49 15.90
N GLU A 156 7.52 -4.68 15.35
CA GLU A 156 6.45 -5.62 15.04
C GLU A 156 5.71 -6.10 16.30
N SER A 157 6.42 -6.25 17.42
CA SER A 157 5.85 -6.77 18.67
C SER A 157 4.89 -5.78 19.34
N SER A 158 5.25 -4.50 19.32
CA SER A 158 4.43 -3.42 19.89
C SER A 158 3.57 -2.70 18.87
N LYS A 159 3.66 -3.04 17.57
CA LYS A 159 3.02 -2.35 16.45
C LYS A 159 3.24 -0.83 16.51
N THR A 160 4.49 -0.43 16.76
CA THR A 160 4.85 0.98 16.91
C THR A 160 5.97 1.39 15.96
N LEU A 161 5.85 2.59 15.40
CA LEU A 161 6.92 3.21 14.63
C LEU A 161 7.80 4.03 15.58
N ARG A 162 9.10 3.77 15.58
CA ARG A 162 10.10 4.49 16.39
C ARG A 162 11.01 5.32 15.51
N GLY A 163 11.27 6.55 15.88
CA GLY A 163 12.16 7.46 15.16
C GLY A 163 12.19 8.84 15.80
N ARG A 164 13.00 9.74 15.25
CA ARG A 164 13.06 11.13 15.71
C ARG A 164 12.74 12.07 14.56
N LEU A 165 11.74 12.90 14.77
CA LEU A 165 11.55 14.13 13.99
C LEU A 165 12.36 15.25 14.67
N LYS A 166 13.06 16.06 13.89
CA LYS A 166 13.71 17.26 14.43
C LYS A 166 12.61 18.27 14.80
N ALA A 167 12.85 19.08 15.82
CA ALA A 167 11.89 20.10 16.25
C ALA A 167 11.48 21.06 15.12
N SER A 168 12.40 21.31 14.15
CA SER A 168 12.16 22.09 12.95
C SER A 168 11.28 21.40 11.90
N GLU A 169 11.07 20.10 12.01
CA GLU A 169 10.27 19.28 11.09
C GLU A 169 8.84 19.08 11.64
N LEU A 170 8.59 19.49 12.87
CA LEU A 170 7.24 19.46 13.42
C LEU A 170 6.42 20.62 12.80
N PRO A 171 5.19 20.35 12.35
CA PRO A 171 4.35 21.43 11.85
C PRO A 171 4.18 22.47 12.95
N ALA A 172 4.51 23.73 12.62
CA ALA A 172 4.13 24.84 13.49
C ALA A 172 2.64 24.69 13.80
N ALA A 173 2.23 24.96 15.04
CA ALA A 173 0.85 24.85 15.49
C ALA A 173 -0.02 25.92 14.81
N ASP A 174 -0.14 25.84 13.49
CA ASP A 174 -0.90 26.77 12.68
C ASP A 174 -2.33 26.26 12.52
N HIS A 175 -3.30 27.11 12.86
CA HIS A 175 -4.70 26.76 13.13
C HIS A 175 -5.54 26.39 11.90
N GLN A 176 -4.96 26.17 10.72
CA GLN A 176 -5.68 25.94 9.46
C GLN A 176 -5.20 24.76 8.60
N ALA A 177 -4.28 23.93 9.06
CA ALA A 177 -3.96 22.71 8.34
C ALA A 177 -5.05 21.66 8.59
N ASP A 178 -5.59 21.09 7.52
CA ASP A 178 -6.60 20.03 7.47
C ASP A 178 -6.61 19.15 8.72
N ASP A 179 -7.74 19.09 9.43
CA ASP A 179 -7.92 18.28 10.64
C ASP A 179 -7.49 16.83 10.48
N TYR A 180 -7.52 16.32 9.24
CA TYR A 180 -7.07 14.99 8.84
C TYR A 180 -5.56 14.81 9.04
N HIS A 181 -4.73 15.74 8.60
CA HIS A 181 -3.27 15.64 8.78
C HIS A 181 -2.84 15.84 10.23
N ARG A 182 -3.61 16.62 10.99
CA ARG A 182 -3.36 16.85 12.42
C ARG A 182 -3.67 15.60 13.25
N ALA A 183 -4.76 14.88 12.94
CA ALA A 183 -5.14 13.65 13.63
C ALA A 183 -4.10 12.54 13.42
N ILE A 184 -3.62 12.34 12.17
CA ILE A 184 -2.56 11.36 11.86
C ILE A 184 -1.26 11.73 12.60
N GLY A 185 -0.87 13.00 12.57
CA GLY A 185 0.35 13.48 13.25
C GLY A 185 0.29 13.25 14.76
N ALA A 186 -0.81 13.54 15.42
CA ALA A 186 -0.98 13.36 16.85
C ALA A 186 -0.97 11.88 17.28
N ALA A 187 -1.61 11.00 16.52
CA ALA A 187 -1.69 9.57 16.84
C ALA A 187 -0.33 8.86 16.68
N ILE A 188 0.44 9.22 15.66
CA ILE A 188 1.80 8.68 15.45
C ILE A 188 2.78 9.29 16.45
N LEU A 189 2.73 10.60 16.70
CA LEU A 189 3.62 11.30 17.63
C LEU A 189 3.36 10.90 19.09
N GLY A 190 2.14 10.57 19.48
CA GLY A 190 1.81 10.06 20.82
C GLY A 190 2.48 8.72 21.14
N ARG A 191 2.89 7.95 20.12
CA ARG A 191 3.62 6.68 20.25
C ARG A 191 5.12 6.79 19.97
N ILE A 192 5.60 7.89 19.42
CA ILE A 192 7.02 8.19 19.34
C ILE A 192 7.45 8.61 20.74
N GLN A 193 8.13 7.72 21.47
CA GLN A 193 8.64 8.03 22.81
C GLN A 193 9.54 9.27 22.73
N GLY A 194 9.07 10.37 23.32
CA GLY A 194 9.88 11.55 23.56
C GLY A 194 11.11 11.21 24.45
N PRO A 195 12.13 12.06 24.49
CA PRO A 195 13.34 11.79 25.25
C PRO A 195 12.98 11.49 26.70
N GLN A 196 13.38 10.32 27.21
CA GLN A 196 13.30 10.01 28.63
C GLN A 196 14.02 11.14 29.39
N ARG A 197 13.29 11.89 30.18
CA ARG A 197 13.89 12.84 31.11
C ARG A 197 14.76 12.03 32.07
N VAL A 198 16.06 12.10 31.88
CA VAL A 198 17.02 11.63 32.87
C VAL A 198 16.79 12.45 34.14
N ARG A 199 16.20 11.83 35.17
CA ARG A 199 16.17 12.39 36.51
C ARG A 199 17.61 12.43 37.00
N LYS A 200 18.20 13.61 37.04
CA LYS A 200 19.40 13.84 37.85
C LYS A 200 19.00 13.63 39.30
N LYS A 201 19.69 12.67 39.94
CA LYS A 201 19.78 12.58 41.41
C LYS A 201 20.65 13.70 41.93
#